data_7f77cf66313cdc172ba731c64ba26924
#
_entry.id   7f77cf66313cdc172ba731c64ba26924
#
_cell.length_a   1.000
_cell.length_b   1.000
_cell.length_c   1.000
_cell.angle_alpha   90.00
_cell.angle_beta   90.00
_cell.angle_gamma   90.00
#
_symmetry.space_group_name_H-M   'P 1'
#
loop_
_entity.id
_entity.type
_entity.pdbx_description
1 polymer ?
#
loop_
_entity_poly.entity_id
_entity_poly.type
_entity_poly.pdbx_seq_one_letter_code
_entity_poly.pdbx_strand_id
1 'polypeptide(L)'
;VVALRQAQFDCVRSDRAKLLSEEIIRTKVRNQRAVILYFSKYLSKANPESADVLRTAAEALLVQSNMIGQPTKRDWRETLLGTEGMSANIYWGALAESGLLPESFQGRSGRGATEIVNAALNYGYSILMSYVWAALDNAGLELYAGIFHKNRIGRASLVTDLMEEYRAWVVDRNIIKLRSLLSRKSHLDTEVKKAISSAIDETMTGLIAWRGKKIR
;
A
#
# COMPACT_ATOMS: atom_id res chain seq x y z
N VAL A 1 -23.97 -16.27 -5.02
CA VAL A 1 -23.63 -15.26 -4.00
C VAL A 1 -23.70 -15.84 -2.60
N VAL A 2 -24.85 -16.46 -2.14
CA VAL A 2 -25.00 -16.97 -0.77
C VAL A 2 -23.92 -17.99 -0.40
N ALA A 3 -23.73 -19.04 -1.19
CA ALA A 3 -22.72 -20.07 -0.94
C ALA A 3 -21.29 -19.50 -0.90
N LEU A 4 -20.99 -18.49 -1.73
CA LEU A 4 -19.70 -17.81 -1.71
C LEU A 4 -19.47 -17.06 -0.41
N ARG A 5 -20.46 -16.31 0.09
CA ARG A 5 -20.36 -15.60 1.37
C ARG A 5 -20.27 -16.56 2.56
N GLN A 6 -20.98 -17.68 2.53
CA GLN A 6 -20.82 -18.74 3.54
C GLN A 6 -19.38 -19.27 3.56
N ALA A 7 -18.83 -19.63 2.40
CA ALA A 7 -17.44 -20.07 2.28
C ALA A 7 -16.44 -19.00 2.73
N GLN A 8 -16.72 -17.72 2.49
CA GLN A 8 -15.91 -16.62 2.99
C GLN A 8 -15.93 -16.54 4.52
N PHE A 9 -17.10 -16.64 5.16
CA PHE A 9 -17.19 -16.63 6.63
C PHE A 9 -16.49 -17.85 7.26
N ASP A 10 -16.58 -19.02 6.64
CA ASP A 10 -15.87 -20.21 7.07
C ASP A 10 -14.35 -20.03 6.94
N CYS A 11 -13.90 -19.43 5.84
CA CYS A 11 -12.49 -19.10 5.62
C CYS A 11 -11.95 -18.15 6.70
N VAL A 12 -12.69 -17.08 7.02
CA VAL A 12 -12.30 -16.09 8.05
C VAL A 12 -12.12 -16.71 9.44
N ARG A 13 -12.84 -17.79 9.73
CA ARG A 13 -12.79 -18.53 11.02
C ARG A 13 -11.81 -19.69 11.05
N SER A 14 -11.14 -19.98 9.93
CA SER A 14 -10.20 -21.08 9.77
C SER A 14 -8.75 -20.61 9.72
N ASP A 15 -7.82 -21.57 9.75
CA ASP A 15 -6.38 -21.31 9.55
C ASP A 15 -6.05 -20.69 8.18
N ARG A 16 -6.97 -20.78 7.21
CA ARG A 16 -6.82 -20.10 5.91
C ARG A 16 -6.76 -18.59 6.05
N ALA A 17 -7.44 -18.01 7.05
CA ALA A 17 -7.36 -16.58 7.33
C ALA A 17 -5.92 -16.13 7.62
N LYS A 18 -5.16 -16.94 8.39
CA LYS A 18 -3.73 -16.67 8.65
C LYS A 18 -2.93 -16.68 7.35
N LEU A 19 -3.05 -17.73 6.53
CA LEU A 19 -2.30 -17.86 5.28
C LEU A 19 -2.60 -16.70 4.31
N LEU A 20 -3.87 -16.33 4.16
CA LEU A 20 -4.27 -15.20 3.31
C LEU A 20 -3.75 -13.87 3.85
N SER A 21 -3.81 -13.65 5.16
CA SER A 21 -3.29 -12.43 5.79
C SER A 21 -1.77 -12.31 5.61
N GLU A 22 -1.04 -13.41 5.77
CA GLU A 22 0.41 -13.46 5.54
C GLU A 22 0.74 -13.11 4.09
N GLU A 23 -0.02 -13.60 3.11
CA GLU A 23 0.21 -13.30 1.71
C GLU A 23 -0.12 -11.84 1.35
N ILE A 24 -1.22 -11.29 1.88
CA ILE A 24 -1.57 -9.87 1.72
C ILE A 24 -0.42 -8.97 2.24
N ILE A 25 0.05 -9.21 3.45
CA ILE A 25 1.11 -8.38 4.05
C ILE A 25 2.46 -8.62 3.38
N ARG A 26 2.78 -9.85 2.99
CA ARG A 26 3.98 -10.15 2.20
C ARG A 26 3.98 -9.41 0.87
N THR A 27 2.86 -9.41 0.17
CA THR A 27 2.69 -8.68 -1.10
C THR A 27 2.80 -7.17 -0.90
N LYS A 28 2.20 -6.61 0.16
CA LYS A 28 2.38 -5.21 0.55
C LYS A 28 3.87 -4.86 0.71
N VAL A 29 4.61 -5.62 1.52
CA VAL A 29 6.03 -5.35 1.78
C VAL A 29 6.88 -5.49 0.51
N ARG A 30 6.60 -6.49 -0.33
CA ARG A 30 7.24 -6.66 -1.64
C ARG A 30 6.97 -5.48 -2.58
N ASN A 31 5.75 -4.96 -2.59
CA ASN A 31 5.38 -3.81 -3.41
C ASN A 31 6.01 -2.51 -2.88
N GLN A 32 6.11 -2.33 -1.56
CA GLN A 32 6.89 -1.24 -0.96
C GLN A 32 8.35 -1.32 -1.39
N ARG A 33 8.97 -2.50 -1.29
CA ARG A 33 10.33 -2.74 -1.78
C ARG A 33 10.49 -2.42 -3.26
N ALA A 34 9.55 -2.84 -4.10
CA ALA A 34 9.59 -2.58 -5.54
C ALA A 34 9.54 -1.07 -5.85
N VAL A 35 8.72 -0.31 -5.14
CA VAL A 35 8.64 1.16 -5.29
C VAL A 35 9.97 1.81 -4.89
N ILE A 36 10.56 1.42 -3.76
CA ILE A 36 11.87 1.92 -3.32
C ILE A 36 12.95 1.63 -4.36
N LEU A 37 13.04 0.40 -4.86
CA LEU A 37 14.02 0.03 -5.88
C LEU A 37 13.80 0.77 -7.21
N TYR A 38 12.54 1.03 -7.58
CA TYR A 38 12.23 1.82 -8.77
C TYR A 38 12.82 3.24 -8.65
N PHE A 39 12.63 3.92 -7.51
CA PHE A 39 13.15 5.27 -7.31
C PHE A 39 14.66 5.30 -7.03
N SER A 40 15.23 4.28 -6.39
CA SER A 40 16.67 4.13 -6.24
C SER A 40 17.37 4.11 -7.60
N LYS A 41 16.86 3.34 -8.56
CA LYS A 41 17.36 3.35 -9.94
C LYS A 41 17.31 4.75 -10.57
N TYR A 42 16.20 5.46 -10.37
CA TYR A 42 16.01 6.81 -10.89
C TYR A 42 17.04 7.79 -10.31
N LEU A 43 17.36 7.69 -9.02
CA LEU A 43 18.28 8.58 -8.31
C LEU A 43 19.76 8.21 -8.51
N SER A 44 20.07 7.00 -8.92
CA SER A 44 21.43 6.46 -8.90
C SER A 44 22.49 7.32 -9.58
N LYS A 45 22.11 8.10 -10.62
CA LYS A 45 23.03 9.02 -11.33
C LYS A 45 23.01 10.44 -10.76
N ALA A 46 21.85 10.90 -10.31
CA ALA A 46 21.65 12.29 -9.87
C ALA A 46 21.98 12.49 -8.39
N ASN A 47 21.70 11.51 -7.54
CA ASN A 47 21.97 11.52 -6.11
C ASN A 47 22.29 10.10 -5.62
N PRO A 48 23.55 9.65 -5.72
CA PRO A 48 23.96 8.30 -5.30
C PRO A 48 23.69 8.00 -3.81
N GLU A 49 23.87 8.98 -2.92
CA GLU A 49 23.65 8.84 -1.48
C GLU A 49 22.18 8.52 -1.17
N SER A 50 21.25 9.29 -1.73
CA SER A 50 19.82 9.01 -1.61
C SER A 50 19.44 7.67 -2.22
N ALA A 51 20.10 7.27 -3.31
CA ALA A 51 19.89 5.96 -3.91
C ALA A 51 20.38 4.82 -2.99
N ASP A 52 21.46 5.02 -2.23
CA ASP A 52 21.98 4.07 -1.26
C ASP A 52 21.06 3.91 -0.04
N VAL A 53 20.53 5.02 0.49
CA VAL A 53 19.50 4.99 1.54
C VAL A 53 18.32 4.11 1.12
N LEU A 54 17.82 4.30 -0.10
CA LEU A 54 16.72 3.48 -0.62
C LEU A 54 17.11 2.01 -0.82
N ARG A 55 18.32 1.70 -1.27
CA ARG A 55 18.79 0.31 -1.43
C ARG A 55 18.89 -0.40 -0.08
N THR A 56 19.45 0.27 0.93
CA THR A 56 19.55 -0.27 2.29
C THR A 56 18.16 -0.59 2.85
N ALA A 57 17.21 0.33 2.70
CA ALA A 57 15.83 0.09 3.11
C ALA A 57 15.17 -1.06 2.33
N ALA A 58 15.46 -1.21 1.03
CA ALA A 58 14.94 -2.31 0.23
C ALA A 58 15.45 -3.69 0.72
N GLU A 59 16.72 -3.78 1.18
CA GLU A 59 17.23 -5.01 1.79
C GLU A 59 16.59 -5.28 3.16
N ALA A 60 16.38 -4.24 3.98
CA ALA A 60 15.66 -4.39 5.24
C ALA A 60 14.20 -4.85 5.02
N LEU A 61 13.49 -4.33 4.02
CA LEU A 61 12.15 -4.79 3.64
C LEU A 61 12.15 -6.25 3.15
N LEU A 62 13.19 -6.69 2.44
CA LEU A 62 13.32 -8.11 2.05
C LEU A 62 13.41 -9.01 3.26
N VAL A 63 14.20 -8.62 4.28
CA VAL A 63 14.28 -9.35 5.55
C VAL A 63 12.91 -9.43 6.22
N GLN A 64 12.19 -8.31 6.33
CA GLN A 64 10.83 -8.30 6.90
C GLN A 64 9.89 -9.24 6.13
N SER A 65 9.90 -9.20 4.79
CA SER A 65 9.09 -10.08 3.95
C SER A 65 9.37 -11.57 4.20
N ASN A 66 10.63 -11.94 4.42
CA ASN A 66 11.05 -13.32 4.67
C ASN A 66 10.69 -13.82 6.09
N MET A 67 10.49 -12.90 7.04
CA MET A 67 10.03 -13.25 8.39
C MET A 67 8.54 -13.60 8.44
N ILE A 68 7.73 -13.18 7.45
CA ILE A 68 6.30 -13.47 7.42
C ILE A 68 6.06 -14.97 7.24
N GLY A 69 5.26 -15.55 8.13
CA GLY A 69 4.95 -16.99 8.14
C GLY A 69 5.96 -17.86 8.90
N GLN A 70 7.03 -17.29 9.46
CA GLN A 70 7.94 -18.04 10.31
C GLN A 70 7.25 -18.43 11.63
N PRO A 71 7.60 -19.58 12.21
CA PRO A 71 7.06 -20.01 13.49
C PRO A 71 7.27 -18.96 14.60
N THR A 72 6.23 -18.67 15.36
CA THR A 72 6.28 -17.74 16.48
C THR A 72 5.50 -18.30 17.68
N LYS A 73 5.93 -17.93 18.89
CA LYS A 73 5.21 -18.23 20.13
C LYS A 73 4.10 -17.22 20.44
N ARG A 74 4.06 -16.08 19.70
CA ARG A 74 3.05 -15.04 19.85
C ARG A 74 1.84 -15.32 18.97
N ASP A 75 0.74 -14.64 19.26
CA ASP A 75 -0.41 -14.61 18.36
C ASP A 75 0.03 -14.17 16.95
N TRP A 76 -0.43 -14.87 15.94
CA TRP A 76 0.01 -14.65 14.57
C TRP A 76 -0.42 -13.26 14.04
N ARG A 77 -1.59 -12.76 14.47
CA ARG A 77 -2.07 -11.43 14.07
C ARG A 77 -1.22 -10.33 14.67
N GLU A 78 -0.86 -10.45 15.95
CA GLU A 78 0.02 -9.47 16.61
C GLU A 78 1.40 -9.47 15.98
N THR A 79 1.94 -10.64 15.66
CA THR A 79 3.22 -10.78 14.96
C THR A 79 3.18 -10.12 13.59
N LEU A 80 2.12 -10.37 12.82
CA LEU A 80 1.95 -9.84 11.48
C LEU A 80 1.73 -8.32 11.49
N LEU A 81 0.95 -7.79 12.44
CA LEU A 81 0.79 -6.34 12.66
C LEU A 81 2.12 -5.67 13.04
N GLY A 82 2.93 -6.32 13.87
CA GLY A 82 4.26 -5.84 14.22
C GLY A 82 5.19 -5.77 13.01
N THR A 83 5.20 -6.81 12.17
CA THR A 83 5.98 -6.85 10.92
C THR A 83 5.50 -5.79 9.92
N GLU A 84 4.18 -5.60 9.80
CA GLU A 84 3.59 -4.55 8.97
C GLU A 84 4.03 -3.15 9.42
N GLY A 85 3.93 -2.86 10.72
CA GLY A 85 4.33 -1.59 11.31
C GLY A 85 5.83 -1.32 11.13
N MET A 86 6.68 -2.32 11.36
CA MET A 86 8.13 -2.20 11.13
C MET A 86 8.44 -1.92 9.66
N SER A 87 7.80 -2.64 8.74
CA SER A 87 7.97 -2.43 7.30
C SER A 87 7.51 -1.03 6.88
N ALA A 88 6.41 -0.54 7.43
CA ALA A 88 5.93 0.82 7.18
C ALA A 88 6.92 1.89 7.66
N ASN A 89 7.53 1.71 8.85
CA ASN A 89 8.54 2.62 9.37
C ASN A 89 9.80 2.64 8.50
N ILE A 90 10.31 1.48 8.07
CA ILE A 90 11.44 1.38 7.13
C ILE A 90 11.13 2.09 5.82
N TYR A 91 9.97 1.82 5.24
CA TYR A 91 9.54 2.36 3.96
C TYR A 91 9.40 3.88 3.98
N TRP A 92 8.62 4.42 4.91
CA TRP A 92 8.36 5.87 4.99
C TRP A 92 9.57 6.64 5.51
N GLY A 93 10.37 6.06 6.41
CA GLY A 93 11.62 6.65 6.86
C GLY A 93 12.61 6.84 5.71
N ALA A 94 12.81 5.81 4.90
CA ALA A 94 13.69 5.89 3.74
C ALA A 94 13.22 6.90 2.69
N LEU A 95 11.91 6.99 2.45
CA LEU A 95 11.35 7.98 1.52
C LEU A 95 11.52 9.42 2.03
N ALA A 96 11.42 9.66 3.33
CA ALA A 96 11.69 10.96 3.94
C ALA A 96 13.19 11.31 3.87
N GLU A 97 14.06 10.38 4.26
CA GLU A 97 15.51 10.58 4.31
C GLU A 97 16.12 10.76 2.92
N SER A 98 15.60 10.08 1.90
CA SER A 98 16.12 10.16 0.53
C SER A 98 15.86 11.49 -0.18
N GLY A 99 15.07 12.40 0.39
CA GLY A 99 14.69 13.65 -0.24
C GLY A 99 13.81 13.51 -1.50
N LEU A 100 13.20 12.30 -1.71
CA LEU A 100 12.25 12.07 -2.80
C LEU A 100 10.95 12.83 -2.63
N LEU A 101 10.58 13.15 -1.39
CA LEU A 101 9.38 13.87 -1.03
C LEU A 101 9.75 15.29 -0.54
N PRO A 102 8.82 16.27 -0.57
CA PRO A 102 9.03 17.58 0.00
C PRO A 102 9.53 17.51 1.46
N GLU A 103 10.37 18.46 1.88
CA GLU A 103 10.92 18.55 3.25
C GLU A 103 9.85 18.63 4.35
N SER A 104 8.63 19.09 4.01
CA SER A 104 7.48 19.07 4.91
C SER A 104 7.06 17.66 5.31
N PHE A 105 7.41 16.65 4.53
CA PHE A 105 7.07 15.26 4.81
C PHE A 105 8.07 14.65 5.80
N GLN A 106 7.65 14.54 7.05
CA GLN A 106 8.44 13.95 8.14
C GLN A 106 8.07 12.48 8.45
N GLY A 107 7.23 11.89 7.60
CA GLY A 107 6.73 10.52 7.76
C GLY A 107 5.24 10.41 7.56
N ARG A 108 4.75 9.18 7.58
CA ARG A 108 3.33 8.90 7.34
C ARG A 108 2.46 9.29 8.53
N SER A 109 1.54 10.20 8.32
CA SER A 109 0.47 10.53 9.27
C SER A 109 -0.90 10.13 8.72
N GLY A 110 -1.81 9.78 9.65
CA GLY A 110 -3.11 9.22 9.31
C GLY A 110 -4.16 10.24 8.89
N ARG A 111 -5.42 9.88 9.14
CA ARG A 111 -6.59 10.70 8.82
C ARG A 111 -6.49 12.07 9.49
N GLY A 112 -6.87 13.12 8.77
CA GLY A 112 -6.81 14.50 9.26
C GLY A 112 -5.47 15.21 9.06
N ALA A 113 -4.53 14.57 8.37
CA ALA A 113 -3.25 15.19 8.03
C ALA A 113 -3.44 16.44 7.16
N THR A 114 -2.81 17.53 7.57
CA THR A 114 -2.79 18.81 6.84
C THR A 114 -1.56 18.96 5.94
N GLU A 115 -0.48 18.22 6.24
CA GLU A 115 0.72 18.18 5.40
C GLU A 115 0.37 17.63 4.01
N ILE A 116 0.85 18.32 2.96
CA ILE A 116 0.39 18.13 1.57
C ILE A 116 0.58 16.70 1.05
N VAL A 117 1.71 16.05 1.35
CA VAL A 117 1.98 14.67 0.88
C VAL A 117 1.06 13.68 1.58
N ASN A 118 0.89 13.81 2.91
CA ASN A 118 -0.01 12.96 3.66
C ASN A 118 -1.48 13.17 3.27
N ALA A 119 -1.88 14.41 2.99
CA ALA A 119 -3.19 14.72 2.46
C ALA A 119 -3.40 14.09 1.07
N ALA A 120 -2.40 14.17 0.18
CA ALA A 120 -2.40 13.55 -1.14
C ALA A 120 -2.50 12.01 -1.06
N LEU A 121 -1.73 11.39 -0.17
CA LEU A 121 -1.81 9.95 0.10
C LEU A 121 -3.20 9.53 0.59
N ASN A 122 -3.77 10.29 1.54
CA ASN A 122 -5.12 10.01 2.06
C ASN A 122 -6.18 10.11 0.96
N TYR A 123 -6.09 11.13 0.10
CA TYR A 123 -6.97 11.28 -1.05
C TYR A 123 -6.80 10.13 -2.06
N GLY A 124 -5.57 9.78 -2.41
CA GLY A 124 -5.28 8.66 -3.30
C GLY A 124 -5.79 7.32 -2.74
N TYR A 125 -5.65 7.08 -1.44
CA TYR A 125 -6.19 5.88 -0.81
C TYR A 125 -7.73 5.85 -0.81
N SER A 126 -8.40 6.98 -0.77
CA SER A 126 -9.87 7.00 -0.90
C SER A 126 -10.33 6.61 -2.30
N ILE A 127 -9.57 7.02 -3.33
CA ILE A 127 -9.82 6.58 -4.71
C ILE A 127 -9.59 5.08 -4.86
N LEU A 128 -8.44 4.58 -4.40
CA LEU A 128 -8.13 3.14 -4.42
C LEU A 128 -9.20 2.32 -3.70
N MET A 129 -9.70 2.83 -2.53
CA MET A 129 -10.77 2.18 -1.79
C MET A 129 -12.02 1.99 -2.65
N SER A 130 -12.40 2.98 -3.46
CA SER A 130 -13.56 2.88 -4.34
C SER A 130 -13.40 1.79 -5.41
N TYR A 131 -12.21 1.66 -6.00
CA TYR A 131 -11.91 0.59 -6.95
C TYR A 131 -11.98 -0.81 -6.31
N VAL A 132 -11.34 -0.97 -5.15
CA VAL A 132 -11.34 -2.25 -4.43
C VAL A 132 -12.73 -2.62 -3.93
N TRP A 133 -13.49 -1.63 -3.44
CA TRP A 133 -14.88 -1.80 -3.05
C TRP A 133 -15.71 -2.36 -4.22
N ALA A 134 -15.68 -1.69 -5.37
CA ALA A 134 -16.44 -2.11 -6.54
C ALA A 134 -16.03 -3.51 -7.03
N ALA A 135 -14.74 -3.83 -7.02
CA ALA A 135 -14.24 -5.14 -7.42
C ALA A 135 -14.74 -6.26 -6.50
N LEU A 136 -14.70 -6.07 -5.18
CA LEU A 136 -15.18 -7.05 -4.20
C LEU A 136 -16.71 -7.22 -4.22
N ASP A 137 -17.45 -6.12 -4.39
CA ASP A 137 -18.91 -6.15 -4.51
C ASP A 137 -19.34 -6.88 -5.77
N ASN A 138 -18.73 -6.59 -6.91
CA ASN A 138 -18.96 -7.29 -8.17
C ASN A 138 -18.60 -8.78 -8.09
N ALA A 139 -17.60 -9.16 -7.28
CA ALA A 139 -17.26 -10.55 -7.00
C ALA A 139 -18.29 -11.24 -6.08
N GLY A 140 -19.23 -10.50 -5.48
CA GLY A 140 -20.26 -11.01 -4.58
C GLY A 140 -19.78 -11.33 -3.17
N LEU A 141 -18.63 -10.77 -2.76
CA LEU A 141 -18.04 -10.96 -1.44
C LEU A 141 -18.66 -10.03 -0.40
N GLU A 142 -18.57 -10.42 0.87
CA GLU A 142 -19.00 -9.61 2.01
C GLU A 142 -17.88 -8.63 2.39
N LEU A 143 -18.10 -7.36 2.15
CA LEU A 143 -17.10 -6.30 2.27
C LEU A 143 -16.64 -6.04 3.72
N TYR A 144 -17.50 -6.33 4.68
CA TYR A 144 -17.24 -6.10 6.11
C TYR A 144 -16.55 -7.27 6.79
N ALA A 145 -16.54 -8.47 6.16
CA ALA A 145 -15.90 -9.67 6.69
C ALA A 145 -14.40 -9.67 6.37
N GLY A 146 -13.61 -8.91 7.14
CA GLY A 146 -12.15 -8.83 7.01
C GLY A 146 -11.44 -10.12 7.42
N ILE A 147 -10.29 -10.35 6.82
CA ILE A 147 -9.44 -11.53 7.04
C ILE A 147 -8.35 -11.22 8.07
N PHE A 148 -7.66 -10.09 7.89
CA PHE A 148 -6.54 -9.65 8.70
C PHE A 148 -6.95 -8.66 9.80
N HIS A 149 -7.57 -7.56 9.41
CA HIS A 149 -8.03 -6.56 10.38
C HIS A 149 -9.27 -7.04 11.13
N LYS A 150 -9.31 -6.77 12.43
CA LYS A 150 -10.51 -7.04 13.24
C LYS A 150 -11.72 -6.28 12.70
N ASN A 151 -12.83 -6.96 12.61
CA ASN A 151 -14.09 -6.34 12.21
C ASN A 151 -14.50 -5.24 13.20
N ARG A 152 -14.85 -4.08 12.67
CA ARG A 152 -15.37 -2.94 13.43
C ARG A 152 -16.64 -2.43 12.76
N ILE A 153 -17.60 -2.00 13.56
CA ILE A 153 -18.85 -1.40 13.06
C ILE A 153 -18.52 -0.24 12.11
N GLY A 154 -19.12 -0.23 10.95
CA GLY A 154 -18.94 0.82 9.93
C GLY A 154 -17.64 0.76 9.13
N ARG A 155 -16.78 -0.27 9.33
CA ARG A 155 -15.54 -0.45 8.57
C ARG A 155 -15.65 -1.65 7.63
N ALA A 156 -15.51 -1.41 6.33
CA ALA A 156 -15.39 -2.46 5.33
C ALA A 156 -13.99 -3.11 5.42
N SER A 157 -13.85 -4.07 6.36
CA SER A 157 -12.55 -4.62 6.74
C SER A 157 -11.90 -5.40 5.61
N LEU A 158 -12.66 -6.14 4.79
CA LEU A 158 -12.13 -6.85 3.63
C LEU A 158 -11.57 -5.90 2.57
N VAL A 159 -12.27 -4.79 2.33
CA VAL A 159 -11.79 -3.74 1.42
C VAL A 159 -10.44 -3.19 1.91
N THR A 160 -10.34 -2.91 3.21
CA THR A 160 -9.10 -2.41 3.81
C THR A 160 -7.98 -3.44 3.69
N ASP A 161 -8.26 -4.73 3.93
CA ASP A 161 -7.28 -5.81 3.85
C ASP A 161 -6.73 -5.94 2.43
N LEU A 162 -7.61 -6.01 1.43
CA LEU A 162 -7.17 -6.16 0.04
C LEU A 162 -6.44 -4.92 -0.49
N MET A 163 -6.82 -3.72 -0.03
CA MET A 163 -6.11 -2.48 -0.40
C MET A 163 -4.62 -2.51 -0.06
N GLU A 164 -4.21 -3.23 0.99
CA GLU A 164 -2.81 -3.24 1.43
C GLU A 164 -1.86 -3.69 0.32
N GLU A 165 -2.26 -4.62 -0.53
CA GLU A 165 -1.46 -5.09 -1.66
C GLU A 165 -1.21 -3.99 -2.70
N TYR A 166 -2.16 -3.08 -2.89
CA TYR A 166 -2.15 -2.09 -3.98
C TYR A 166 -1.60 -0.73 -3.58
N ARG A 167 -1.59 -0.39 -2.28
CA ARG A 167 -1.24 0.95 -1.78
C ARG A 167 0.07 1.49 -2.35
N ALA A 168 1.14 0.72 -2.22
CA ALA A 168 2.47 1.17 -2.62
C ALA A 168 2.57 1.42 -4.13
N TRP A 169 2.08 0.48 -4.94
CA TRP A 169 2.22 0.56 -6.38
C TRP A 169 1.24 1.53 -7.04
N VAL A 170 -0.02 1.54 -6.59
CA VAL A 170 -1.07 2.36 -7.20
C VAL A 170 -1.05 3.78 -6.68
N VAL A 171 -0.87 3.97 -5.37
CA VAL A 171 -0.97 5.31 -4.76
C VAL A 171 0.40 5.90 -4.50
N ASP A 172 1.22 5.27 -3.64
CA ASP A 172 2.46 5.89 -3.15
C ASP A 172 3.41 6.24 -4.31
N ARG A 173 3.61 5.31 -5.24
CA ARG A 173 4.44 5.53 -6.43
C ARG A 173 3.98 6.75 -7.25
N ASN A 174 2.68 6.91 -7.44
CA ASN A 174 2.12 8.02 -8.20
C ASN A 174 2.24 9.35 -7.43
N ILE A 175 2.02 9.35 -6.12
CA ILE A 175 2.24 10.54 -5.28
C ILE A 175 3.72 10.96 -5.33
N ILE A 176 4.68 10.02 -5.23
CA ILE A 176 6.11 10.32 -5.36
C ILE A 176 6.44 10.90 -6.75
N LYS A 177 5.83 10.40 -7.82
CA LYS A 177 5.99 10.98 -9.17
C LYS A 177 5.48 12.42 -9.26
N LEU A 178 4.44 12.76 -8.52
CA LEU A 178 3.86 14.10 -8.45
C LEU A 178 4.59 15.04 -7.48
N ARG A 179 5.72 14.64 -6.89
CA ARG A 179 6.46 15.41 -5.88
C ARG A 179 6.76 16.87 -6.29
N SER A 180 7.11 17.11 -7.56
CA SER A 180 7.39 18.48 -8.05
C SER A 180 6.15 19.37 -8.10
N LEU A 181 4.96 18.79 -8.28
CA LEU A 181 3.70 19.49 -8.14
C LEU A 181 3.41 19.77 -6.66
N LEU A 182 3.54 18.74 -5.82
CA LEU A 182 3.27 18.85 -4.38
C LEU A 182 4.18 19.85 -3.68
N SER A 183 5.46 19.94 -4.05
CA SER A 183 6.42 20.92 -3.49
C SER A 183 6.02 22.39 -3.70
N ARG A 184 5.16 22.66 -4.69
CA ARG A 184 4.69 24.02 -5.02
C ARG A 184 3.33 24.35 -4.44
N LYS A 185 2.75 23.45 -3.67
CA LYS A 185 1.39 23.57 -3.15
C LYS A 185 1.38 23.42 -1.62
N SER A 186 0.53 24.18 -0.96
CA SER A 186 0.33 24.09 0.48
C SER A 186 -0.88 23.23 0.88
N HIS A 187 -1.78 22.93 -0.07
CA HIS A 187 -2.99 22.15 0.18
C HIS A 187 -3.47 21.42 -1.09
N LEU A 188 -4.40 20.50 -0.94
CA LEU A 188 -5.05 19.77 -2.04
C LEU A 188 -6.06 20.66 -2.76
N ASP A 189 -5.59 21.42 -3.74
CA ASP A 189 -6.46 22.15 -4.67
C ASP A 189 -7.02 21.23 -5.78
N THR A 190 -7.82 21.81 -6.67
CA THR A 190 -8.44 21.08 -7.80
C THR A 190 -7.40 20.51 -8.77
N GLU A 191 -6.29 21.23 -9.00
CA GLU A 191 -5.21 20.77 -9.89
C GLU A 191 -4.55 19.53 -9.33
N VAL A 192 -4.17 19.55 -8.05
CA VAL A 192 -3.54 18.39 -7.37
C VAL A 192 -4.49 17.19 -7.34
N LYS A 193 -5.76 17.39 -6.98
CA LYS A 193 -6.75 16.32 -6.97
C LYS A 193 -6.93 15.68 -8.34
N LYS A 194 -7.02 16.48 -9.40
CA LYS A 194 -7.13 15.99 -10.78
C LYS A 194 -5.91 15.20 -11.20
N ALA A 195 -4.69 15.70 -10.90
CA ALA A 195 -3.46 14.99 -11.20
C ALA A 195 -3.36 13.63 -10.50
N ILE A 196 -3.74 13.56 -9.22
CA ILE A 196 -3.76 12.30 -8.46
C ILE A 196 -4.79 11.33 -9.05
N SER A 197 -6.01 11.79 -9.32
CA SER A 197 -7.08 10.94 -9.87
C SER A 197 -6.66 10.37 -11.23
N SER A 198 -6.13 11.19 -12.15
CA SER A 198 -5.66 10.74 -13.46
C SER A 198 -4.55 9.70 -13.35
N ALA A 199 -3.55 9.93 -12.48
CA ALA A 199 -2.41 9.02 -12.33
C ALA A 199 -2.84 7.65 -11.75
N ILE A 200 -3.80 7.64 -10.83
CA ILE A 200 -4.36 6.40 -10.27
C ILE A 200 -5.21 5.68 -11.31
N ASP A 201 -6.10 6.41 -12.01
CA ASP A 201 -6.95 5.84 -13.05
C ASP A 201 -6.13 5.21 -14.18
N GLU A 202 -5.11 5.89 -14.68
CA GLU A 202 -4.15 5.35 -15.65
C GLU A 202 -3.46 4.07 -15.16
N THR A 203 -3.13 4.01 -13.87
CA THR A 203 -2.52 2.82 -13.28
C THR A 203 -3.50 1.66 -13.17
N MET A 204 -4.76 1.93 -12.84
CA MET A 204 -5.80 0.92 -12.65
C MET A 204 -6.39 0.41 -13.97
N THR A 205 -6.42 1.25 -15.00
CA THR A 205 -6.99 0.91 -16.33
C THR A 205 -5.93 0.55 -17.36
N GLY A 206 -4.66 0.77 -17.05
CA GLY A 206 -3.53 0.50 -17.94
C GLY A 206 -3.33 -0.99 -18.23
N LEU A 207 -2.70 -1.27 -19.36
CA LEU A 207 -2.33 -2.63 -19.74
C LEU A 207 -1.20 -3.14 -18.84
N ILE A 208 -1.39 -4.31 -18.26
CA ILE A 208 -0.35 -5.01 -17.50
C ILE A 208 0.16 -6.23 -18.26
N ALA A 209 1.45 -6.54 -18.09
CA ALA A 209 2.01 -7.77 -18.62
C ALA A 209 1.73 -8.92 -17.63
N TRP A 210 0.98 -9.91 -18.10
CA TRP A 210 0.70 -11.11 -17.34
C TRP A 210 1.09 -12.33 -18.15
N ARG A 211 2.04 -13.16 -17.67
CA ARG A 211 2.54 -14.34 -18.37
C ARG A 211 2.90 -14.08 -19.84
N GLY A 212 3.58 -12.95 -20.10
CA GLY A 212 3.99 -12.53 -21.44
C GLY A 212 2.88 -11.94 -22.32
N LYS A 213 1.66 -11.82 -21.83
CA LYS A 213 0.53 -11.18 -22.53
C LYS A 213 0.20 -9.84 -21.88
N LYS A 214 -0.17 -8.85 -22.70
CA LYS A 214 -0.75 -7.59 -22.20
C LYS A 214 -2.24 -7.84 -21.93
N ILE A 215 -2.66 -7.65 -20.69
CA ILE A 215 -4.06 -7.73 -20.24
C ILE A 215 -4.49 -6.40 -19.64
N ARG A 216 -5.80 -6.16 -19.63
CA ARG A 216 -6.42 -4.95 -19.09
C ARG A 216 -7.24 -5.30 -17.86
#